data_8482892a431ac9db9befd39b114feadc
#
_entry.id   8482892a431ac9db9befd39b114feadc
#
_cell.length_a   1.000
_cell.length_b   1.000
_cell.length_c   1.000
_cell.angle_alpha   90.00
_cell.angle_beta   90.00
_cell.angle_gamma   90.00
#
_symmetry.space_group_name_H-M   'P 1'
#
loop_
_entity.id
_entity.type
_entity.pdbx_description
1 polymer ?
#
loop_
_entity_poly.entity_id
_entity_poly.type
_entity_poly.pdbx_seq_one_letter_code
_entity_poly.pdbx_strand_id
1 'polypeptide(L)'
;MKRLARMIVSCFTMLALQFAAAATTIPDRMNLELVGHSTLNGAGKGGEGLALKQYGSKKILFLAHESGPQCFSVIDVTSSADPVVLKQIPVEAEFVRCNSLGLSGNILVVARQSEKVGQPHGGIKVYDVTDASDPQLLSYLDLTGPNSRGTHYLTFTDGRFAYLSTGAKDFVPKNPLDDQMLMIVDLQNPKSPKELGRWWLPGTRVGDEVPEPARVKPFDSGFRLHTPLVLPERPDRAYLGWIDGGIIVLDISDKTKPKEVSRISWQSLNEGFMHTVVPIPDRDLLVASQESTKEGCADWPMRITIVDIQNEARPYPLAVLPPPANFFDLCRNGGRFGAHNINLNHMPEVSRVLKNTVVTAQFAGGIRIYSIQNPREPKEIAYFAPKVPGNKGGAIQMNDLIVGEDDLIYANDRFTGGLYILKYTGGIPLN
;
A
#
# COMPACT_ATOMS: atom_id res chain seq x y z
N MET A 1 -91.13 19.90 3.02
CA MET A 1 -90.77 18.60 2.43
C MET A 1 -89.25 18.46 2.41
N LYS A 2 -88.70 17.72 3.35
CA LYS A 2 -87.27 17.57 3.57
C LYS A 2 -86.80 16.34 2.82
N ARG A 3 -85.89 16.48 1.85
CA ARG A 3 -85.17 15.34 1.24
C ARG A 3 -83.90 15.04 1.98
N LEU A 4 -83.81 13.85 2.49
CA LEU A 4 -82.62 13.28 3.18
C LEU A 4 -81.64 12.79 2.08
N ALA A 5 -80.46 13.37 2.06
CA ALA A 5 -79.36 12.85 1.23
C ALA A 5 -78.57 11.81 2.07
N ARG A 6 -78.49 10.58 1.64
CA ARG A 6 -77.64 9.54 2.22
C ARG A 6 -76.24 9.63 1.58
N MET A 7 -75.27 9.88 2.40
CA MET A 7 -73.83 9.86 2.06
C MET A 7 -73.31 8.45 2.23
N ILE A 8 -72.91 7.79 1.16
CA ILE A 8 -72.23 6.51 1.18
C ILE A 8 -70.77 6.79 1.32
N VAL A 9 -70.19 6.46 2.48
CA VAL A 9 -68.74 6.46 2.75
C VAL A 9 -68.19 5.13 2.26
N SER A 10 -67.45 5.12 1.17
CA SER A 10 -66.74 3.95 0.66
C SER A 10 -65.35 3.90 1.35
N CYS A 11 -65.13 2.94 2.24
CA CYS A 11 -63.88 2.68 2.90
C CYS A 11 -62.98 1.87 1.96
N PHE A 12 -62.03 2.53 1.29
CA PHE A 12 -60.94 1.83 0.59
C PHE A 12 -59.85 1.48 1.60
N THR A 13 -59.78 0.23 2.02
CA THR A 13 -58.64 -0.34 2.73
C THR A 13 -57.53 -0.63 1.71
N MET A 14 -56.52 0.26 1.66
CA MET A 14 -55.27 -0.02 0.98
C MET A 14 -54.48 -1.06 1.78
N LEU A 15 -54.42 -2.27 1.27
CA LEU A 15 -53.52 -3.31 1.74
C LEU A 15 -52.11 -2.97 1.25
N ALA A 16 -51.29 -2.33 2.08
CA ALA A 16 -49.88 -2.13 1.79
C ALA A 16 -49.16 -3.46 1.95
N LEU A 17 -48.90 -4.16 0.86
CA LEU A 17 -47.92 -5.27 0.86
C LEU A 17 -46.54 -4.69 1.15
N GLN A 18 -46.08 -4.83 2.39
CA GLN A 18 -44.69 -4.65 2.73
C GLN A 18 -43.91 -5.85 2.17
N PHE A 19 -43.26 -5.68 1.04
CA PHE A 19 -42.16 -6.54 0.64
C PHE A 19 -41.00 -6.25 1.57
N ALA A 20 -40.87 -7.01 2.63
CA ALA A 20 -39.62 -7.14 3.34
C ALA A 20 -38.63 -7.87 2.41
N ALA A 21 -37.87 -7.10 1.63
CA ALA A 21 -36.69 -7.63 0.99
C ALA A 21 -35.78 -8.08 2.12
N ALA A 22 -35.64 -9.38 2.33
CA ALA A 22 -34.61 -9.93 3.18
C ALA A 22 -33.29 -9.40 2.62
N ALA A 23 -32.65 -8.49 3.36
CA ALA A 23 -31.31 -8.04 3.03
C ALA A 23 -30.41 -9.27 3.10
N THR A 24 -30.05 -9.82 1.95
CA THR A 24 -29.06 -10.88 1.85
C THR A 24 -27.75 -10.27 2.36
N THR A 25 -27.37 -10.60 3.60
CA THR A 25 -26.08 -10.18 4.14
C THR A 25 -24.99 -10.82 3.28
N ILE A 26 -24.21 -9.98 2.59
CA ILE A 26 -23.03 -10.45 1.85
C ILE A 26 -22.04 -11.04 2.89
N PRO A 27 -21.55 -12.26 2.71
CA PRO A 27 -20.58 -12.87 3.61
C PRO A 27 -19.35 -11.96 3.78
N ASP A 28 -18.65 -12.05 4.89
CA ASP A 28 -17.40 -11.31 5.17
C ASP A 28 -16.19 -11.88 4.39
N ARG A 29 -16.37 -13.02 3.73
CA ARG A 29 -15.34 -13.70 2.94
C ARG A 29 -15.91 -14.52 1.80
N MET A 30 -15.11 -14.69 0.76
CA MET A 30 -15.33 -15.57 -0.38
C MET A 30 -13.98 -16.14 -0.83
N ASN A 31 -13.84 -17.47 -0.89
CA ASN A 31 -12.64 -18.17 -1.35
C ASN A 31 -11.34 -17.76 -0.60
N LEU A 32 -11.44 -17.21 0.60
CA LEU A 32 -10.34 -16.92 1.52
C LEU A 32 -10.69 -17.44 2.91
N GLU A 33 -9.79 -18.22 3.51
CA GLU A 33 -9.89 -18.76 4.85
C GLU A 33 -8.84 -18.12 5.76
N LEU A 34 -9.23 -17.83 7.01
CA LEU A 34 -8.30 -17.41 8.05
C LEU A 34 -7.58 -18.66 8.59
N VAL A 35 -6.26 -18.69 8.41
CA VAL A 35 -5.40 -19.78 8.91
C VAL A 35 -4.82 -19.41 10.27
N GLY A 36 -4.33 -18.17 10.43
CA GLY A 36 -3.74 -17.70 11.68
C GLY A 36 -3.92 -16.21 11.88
N HIS A 37 -3.80 -15.80 13.14
CA HIS A 37 -3.96 -14.39 13.53
C HIS A 37 -3.10 -14.06 14.74
N SER A 38 -2.54 -12.85 14.77
CA SER A 38 -1.82 -12.31 15.93
C SER A 38 -2.13 -10.83 16.10
N THR A 39 -2.48 -10.42 17.31
CA THR A 39 -2.62 -9.00 17.67
C THR A 39 -1.28 -8.28 17.81
N LEU A 40 -0.17 -8.96 17.54
CA LEU A 40 1.19 -8.44 17.72
C LEU A 40 1.46 -7.98 19.17
N ASN A 41 1.08 -8.80 20.14
CA ASN A 41 1.13 -8.47 21.58
C ASN A 41 0.33 -7.19 21.94
N GLY A 42 -0.74 -6.92 21.19
CA GLY A 42 -1.58 -5.72 21.35
C GLY A 42 -0.98 -4.45 20.70
N ALA A 43 0.17 -4.53 20.05
CA ALA A 43 0.75 -3.38 19.35
C ALA A 43 -0.10 -2.99 18.14
N GLY A 44 -0.63 -3.95 17.39
CA GLY A 44 -1.40 -3.68 16.17
C GLY A 44 -0.65 -2.77 15.20
N LYS A 45 -1.37 -1.78 14.62
CA LYS A 45 -0.83 -0.64 13.84
C LYS A 45 0.12 -1.06 12.72
N GLY A 46 -0.26 -2.07 11.92
CA GLY A 46 0.53 -2.53 10.79
C GLY A 46 0.80 -1.41 9.78
N GLY A 47 2.06 -1.26 9.38
CA GLY A 47 2.54 -0.33 8.37
C GLY A 47 2.45 -0.90 6.95
N GLU A 48 3.19 -0.29 6.04
CA GLU A 48 3.24 -0.61 4.62
C GLU A 48 4.53 -1.35 4.23
N GLY A 49 5.04 -2.18 5.12
CA GLY A 49 6.25 -2.97 4.90
C GLY A 49 6.14 -4.34 5.53
N LEU A 50 6.14 -5.36 4.69
CA LEU A 50 6.17 -6.77 5.06
C LEU A 50 7.30 -7.46 4.30
N ALA A 51 8.13 -8.22 5.00
CA ALA A 51 9.19 -9.01 4.37
C ALA A 51 9.25 -10.40 4.98
N LEU A 52 9.27 -11.43 4.14
CA LEU A 52 9.45 -12.81 4.55
C LEU A 52 10.91 -13.25 4.40
N LYS A 53 11.37 -14.14 5.26
CA LYS A 53 12.68 -14.78 5.12
C LYS A 53 12.68 -16.20 5.70
N GLN A 54 13.38 -17.09 5.01
CA GLN A 54 13.61 -18.45 5.45
C GLN A 54 14.93 -18.54 6.25
N TYR A 55 14.88 -19.06 7.48
CA TYR A 55 16.03 -19.35 8.36
C TYR A 55 16.07 -20.85 8.68
N GLY A 56 16.73 -21.63 7.82
CA GLY A 56 16.68 -23.09 7.93
C GLY A 56 15.23 -23.60 7.83
N SER A 57 14.73 -24.22 8.89
CA SER A 57 13.32 -24.68 8.94
C SER A 57 12.32 -23.59 9.40
N LYS A 58 12.78 -22.42 9.83
CA LYS A 58 11.92 -21.34 10.33
C LYS A 58 11.59 -20.34 9.24
N LYS A 59 10.34 -19.93 9.17
CA LYS A 59 9.87 -18.83 8.34
C LYS A 59 9.59 -17.62 9.23
N ILE A 60 10.25 -16.52 8.95
CA ILE A 60 10.15 -15.28 9.72
C ILE A 60 9.53 -14.18 8.87
N LEU A 61 8.58 -13.45 9.47
CA LEU A 61 7.99 -12.24 8.91
C LEU A 61 8.51 -11.02 9.68
N PHE A 62 9.04 -10.04 8.95
CA PHE A 62 9.30 -8.70 9.45
C PHE A 62 8.13 -7.82 9.06
N LEU A 63 7.57 -7.07 10.02
CA LEU A 63 6.38 -6.25 9.84
C LEU A 63 6.64 -4.85 10.40
N ALA A 64 6.56 -3.82 9.54
CA ALA A 64 6.65 -2.42 9.91
C ALA A 64 5.40 -1.94 10.65
N HIS A 65 5.53 -0.88 11.48
CA HIS A 65 4.39 -0.29 12.17
C HIS A 65 4.12 1.15 11.70
N GLU A 66 2.84 1.44 11.43
CA GLU A 66 2.35 2.75 10.99
C GLU A 66 2.58 3.86 12.02
N SER A 67 2.63 3.51 13.30
CA SER A 67 2.90 4.47 14.39
C SER A 67 3.42 3.77 15.63
N GLY A 68 4.07 4.53 16.53
CA GLY A 68 4.56 4.04 17.79
C GLY A 68 3.52 3.29 18.65
N PRO A 69 3.98 2.54 19.66
CA PRO A 69 5.34 2.56 20.21
C PRO A 69 6.37 1.67 19.49
N GLN A 70 5.93 0.77 18.59
CA GLN A 70 6.85 -0.12 17.90
C GLN A 70 7.25 0.45 16.53
N CYS A 71 8.49 0.19 16.13
CA CYS A 71 9.03 0.48 14.80
C CYS A 71 8.76 -0.71 13.86
N PHE A 72 9.18 -1.92 14.26
CA PHE A 72 8.86 -3.15 13.55
C PHE A 72 8.79 -4.34 14.49
N SER A 73 8.07 -5.38 14.06
CA SER A 73 7.97 -6.67 14.74
C SER A 73 8.65 -7.76 13.92
N VAL A 74 9.28 -8.72 14.61
CA VAL A 74 9.82 -9.96 14.07
C VAL A 74 8.93 -11.10 14.54
N ILE A 75 8.38 -11.87 13.62
CA ILE A 75 7.32 -12.83 13.89
C ILE A 75 7.73 -14.18 13.29
N ASP A 76 7.77 -15.23 14.11
CA ASP A 76 7.89 -16.61 13.63
C ASP A 76 6.51 -17.05 13.09
N VAL A 77 6.45 -17.29 11.79
CA VAL A 77 5.26 -17.73 11.06
C VAL A 77 5.45 -19.15 10.49
N THR A 78 6.40 -19.91 11.05
CA THR A 78 6.65 -21.31 10.67
C THR A 78 5.39 -22.16 10.85
N SER A 79 4.70 -21.98 11.99
CA SER A 79 3.32 -22.44 12.15
C SER A 79 2.40 -21.29 11.75
N SER A 80 1.84 -21.37 10.55
CA SER A 80 0.91 -20.33 10.06
C SER A 80 -0.35 -20.20 10.91
N ALA A 81 -0.76 -21.26 11.61
CA ALA A 81 -1.90 -21.24 12.51
C ALA A 81 -1.63 -20.55 13.86
N ASP A 82 -0.37 -20.48 14.27
CA ASP A 82 0.04 -19.94 15.57
C ASP A 82 1.30 -19.04 15.42
N PRO A 83 1.16 -17.83 14.84
CA PRO A 83 2.26 -16.91 14.65
C PRO A 83 2.75 -16.33 15.99
N VAL A 84 4.07 -16.39 16.24
CA VAL A 84 4.70 -15.98 17.49
C VAL A 84 5.58 -14.76 17.32
N VAL A 85 5.32 -13.70 18.07
CA VAL A 85 6.17 -12.50 18.09
C VAL A 85 7.48 -12.82 18.84
N LEU A 86 8.59 -12.79 18.12
CA LEU A 86 9.93 -13.04 18.68
C LEU A 86 10.55 -11.78 19.28
N LYS A 87 10.41 -10.65 18.58
CA LYS A 87 11.02 -9.38 18.96
C LYS A 87 10.17 -8.22 18.46
N GLN A 88 10.16 -7.14 19.21
CA GLN A 88 9.63 -5.85 18.79
C GLN A 88 10.67 -4.77 19.04
N ILE A 89 10.95 -3.98 18.02
CA ILE A 89 11.90 -2.86 18.10
C ILE A 89 11.08 -1.59 18.27
N PRO A 90 11.28 -0.82 19.34
CA PRO A 90 10.52 0.40 19.59
C PRO A 90 10.98 1.58 18.72
N VAL A 91 10.14 2.60 18.59
CA VAL A 91 10.54 3.92 18.11
C VAL A 91 11.20 4.71 19.24
N GLU A 92 12.08 5.66 18.90
CA GLU A 92 12.75 6.52 19.89
C GLU A 92 11.85 7.67 20.37
N ALA A 93 10.85 8.04 19.59
CA ALA A 93 9.91 9.13 19.91
C ALA A 93 8.54 8.83 19.31
N GLU A 94 7.46 9.22 20.00
CA GLU A 94 6.09 8.97 19.57
C GLU A 94 5.73 9.62 18.22
N PHE A 95 6.40 10.72 17.86
CA PHE A 95 6.22 11.41 16.60
C PHE A 95 6.94 10.76 15.40
N VAL A 96 7.58 9.59 15.61
CA VAL A 96 8.25 8.83 14.56
C VAL A 96 7.45 7.58 14.22
N ARG A 97 7.26 7.33 12.95
CA ARG A 97 6.73 6.07 12.42
C ARG A 97 7.75 5.36 11.55
N CYS A 98 7.66 4.04 11.52
CA CYS A 98 8.48 3.17 10.68
C CYS A 98 7.59 2.49 9.66
N ASN A 99 6.97 3.28 8.77
CA ASN A 99 5.86 2.85 7.92
C ASN A 99 6.24 1.73 6.94
N SER A 100 7.50 1.65 6.51
CA SER A 100 7.95 0.71 5.48
C SER A 100 9.29 0.09 5.84
N LEU A 101 9.54 -1.11 5.30
CA LEU A 101 10.81 -1.81 5.39
C LEU A 101 11.09 -2.60 4.11
N GLY A 102 12.37 -2.90 3.87
CA GLY A 102 12.82 -3.76 2.77
C GLY A 102 13.93 -4.69 3.26
N LEU A 103 13.93 -5.92 2.76
CA LEU A 103 14.87 -6.96 3.17
C LEU A 103 15.52 -7.58 1.93
N SER A 104 16.84 -7.71 1.96
CA SER A 104 17.58 -8.52 1.00
C SER A 104 18.77 -9.19 1.69
N GLY A 105 18.91 -10.49 1.50
CA GLY A 105 19.88 -11.29 2.25
C GLY A 105 19.67 -11.16 3.76
N ASN A 106 20.70 -10.71 4.50
CA ASN A 106 20.65 -10.48 5.94
C ASN A 106 20.53 -8.98 6.30
N ILE A 107 20.28 -8.12 5.34
CA ILE A 107 20.17 -6.67 5.56
C ILE A 107 18.71 -6.25 5.51
N LEU A 108 18.24 -5.69 6.61
CA LEU A 108 16.92 -5.07 6.74
C LEU A 108 17.09 -3.56 6.77
N VAL A 109 16.40 -2.87 5.86
CA VAL A 109 16.35 -1.40 5.81
C VAL A 109 14.97 -0.96 6.27
N VAL A 110 14.90 -0.03 7.22
CA VAL A 110 13.65 0.44 7.82
C VAL A 110 13.49 1.93 7.59
N ALA A 111 12.41 2.34 6.96
CA ALA A 111 12.04 3.72 6.76
C ALA A 111 11.65 4.38 8.08
N ARG A 112 12.02 5.65 8.24
CA ARG A 112 11.72 6.45 9.42
C ARG A 112 11.20 7.81 8.97
N GLN A 113 9.96 8.09 9.33
CA GLN A 113 9.33 9.36 9.02
C GLN A 113 8.83 10.04 10.30
N SER A 114 9.18 11.30 10.47
CA SER A 114 8.64 12.15 11.54
C SER A 114 7.31 12.78 11.11
N GLU A 115 6.47 13.15 12.06
CA GLU A 115 5.16 13.77 11.78
C GLU A 115 5.29 15.11 11.06
N LYS A 116 6.29 15.90 11.43
CA LYS A 116 6.49 17.26 10.90
C LYS A 116 7.91 17.43 10.36
N VAL A 117 8.04 18.30 9.38
CA VAL A 117 9.35 18.73 8.88
C VAL A 117 10.19 19.32 10.00
N GLY A 118 11.50 19.11 9.95
CA GLY A 118 12.46 19.61 10.97
C GLY A 118 12.54 18.79 12.25
N GLN A 119 11.63 17.83 12.49
CA GLN A 119 11.76 16.93 13.63
C GLN A 119 12.88 15.90 13.40
N PRO A 120 13.60 15.48 14.45
CA PRO A 120 14.69 14.49 14.36
C PRO A 120 14.17 13.08 14.07
N HIS A 121 15.11 12.15 13.85
CA HIS A 121 14.90 10.71 13.67
C HIS A 121 14.27 10.27 12.34
N GLY A 122 14.16 11.15 11.33
CA GLY A 122 13.74 10.78 9.98
C GLY A 122 14.90 10.27 9.12
N GLY A 123 14.66 9.36 8.19
CA GLY A 123 15.67 8.78 7.31
C GLY A 123 15.53 7.27 7.19
N ILE A 124 16.63 6.53 7.21
CA ILE A 124 16.60 5.06 7.23
C ILE A 124 17.54 4.49 8.31
N LYS A 125 17.12 3.38 8.93
CA LYS A 125 18.00 2.53 9.75
C LYS A 125 18.27 1.22 9.05
N VAL A 126 19.51 0.76 9.11
CA VAL A 126 19.98 -0.48 8.51
C VAL A 126 20.33 -1.46 9.62
N TYR A 127 19.79 -2.66 9.55
CA TYR A 127 19.99 -3.72 10.53
C TYR A 127 20.59 -4.96 9.87
N ASP A 128 21.46 -5.65 10.60
CA ASP A 128 21.82 -7.04 10.36
C ASP A 128 20.78 -7.93 11.05
N VAL A 129 20.14 -8.79 10.26
CA VAL A 129 19.15 -9.76 10.72
C VAL A 129 19.61 -11.20 10.49
N THR A 130 20.93 -11.45 10.56
CA THR A 130 21.49 -12.82 10.53
C THR A 130 20.86 -13.67 11.64
N ASP A 131 20.68 -13.11 12.83
CA ASP A 131 19.79 -13.63 13.86
C ASP A 131 18.51 -12.80 13.89
N ALA A 132 17.40 -13.40 13.44
CA ALA A 132 16.11 -12.72 13.41
C ALA A 132 15.60 -12.35 14.82
N SER A 133 15.98 -13.08 15.87
CA SER A 133 15.55 -12.82 17.24
C SER A 133 16.29 -11.64 17.89
N ASP A 134 17.41 -11.20 17.29
CA ASP A 134 18.23 -10.09 17.81
C ASP A 134 18.77 -9.18 16.68
N PRO A 135 17.92 -8.42 15.97
CA PRO A 135 18.33 -7.49 14.93
C PRO A 135 19.36 -6.47 15.43
N GLN A 136 20.54 -6.43 14.79
CA GLN A 136 21.64 -5.57 15.15
C GLN A 136 21.66 -4.29 14.31
N LEU A 137 21.56 -3.12 14.91
CA LEU A 137 21.67 -1.84 14.22
C LEU A 137 23.08 -1.64 13.66
N LEU A 138 23.20 -1.54 12.33
CA LEU A 138 24.47 -1.30 11.63
C LEU A 138 24.74 0.19 11.42
N SER A 139 23.71 0.94 11.01
CA SER A 139 23.83 2.37 10.69
C SER A 139 22.49 3.09 10.69
N TYR A 140 22.58 4.41 10.77
CA TYR A 140 21.47 5.34 10.58
C TYR A 140 21.90 6.43 9.59
N LEU A 141 21.16 6.57 8.48
CA LEU A 141 21.27 7.68 7.56
C LEU A 141 20.20 8.70 7.90
N ASP A 142 20.62 9.82 8.49
CA ASP A 142 19.75 10.93 8.85
C ASP A 142 19.40 11.76 7.61
N LEU A 143 18.13 11.83 7.28
CA LEU A 143 17.57 12.60 6.17
C LEU A 143 16.61 13.69 6.67
N THR A 144 16.69 14.07 7.95
CA THR A 144 15.92 15.18 8.49
C THR A 144 16.45 16.53 8.00
N GLY A 145 15.59 17.52 8.00
CA GLY A 145 15.93 18.87 7.59
C GLY A 145 14.74 19.82 7.67
N PRO A 146 14.94 21.12 7.47
CA PRO A 146 13.89 22.12 7.63
C PRO A 146 12.67 21.90 6.74
N ASN A 147 12.82 21.15 5.64
CA ASN A 147 11.75 20.80 4.70
C ASN A 147 11.61 19.28 4.55
N SER A 148 12.20 18.48 5.44
CA SER A 148 12.17 17.03 5.36
C SER A 148 11.61 16.42 6.64
N ARG A 149 10.77 15.41 6.48
CA ARG A 149 10.28 14.52 7.53
C ARG A 149 11.05 13.19 7.56
N GLY A 150 12.03 13.00 6.67
CA GLY A 150 12.70 11.73 6.45
C GLY A 150 11.99 10.84 5.43
N THR A 151 12.09 9.52 5.58
CA THR A 151 11.66 8.52 4.59
C THR A 151 10.28 7.99 4.92
N HIS A 152 9.36 8.07 3.97
CA HIS A 152 8.01 7.53 4.06
C HIS A 152 7.96 6.06 3.65
N TYR A 153 8.48 5.76 2.48
CA TYR A 153 8.46 4.42 1.88
C TYR A 153 9.82 4.06 1.29
N LEU A 154 10.10 2.77 1.17
CA LEU A 154 11.30 2.29 0.48
C LEU A 154 11.08 0.92 -0.15
N THR A 155 11.88 0.63 -1.19
CA THR A 155 12.15 -0.73 -1.65
C THR A 155 13.65 -1.03 -1.61
N PHE A 156 13.98 -2.26 -1.25
CA PHE A 156 15.35 -2.78 -1.19
C PHE A 156 15.32 -4.24 -1.62
N THR A 157 15.69 -4.54 -2.85
CA THR A 157 15.40 -5.81 -3.50
C THR A 157 16.63 -6.54 -4.02
N ASP A 158 17.73 -5.82 -4.33
CA ASP A 158 18.92 -6.35 -4.98
C ASP A 158 20.12 -6.51 -4.04
N GLY A 159 19.93 -6.25 -2.74
CA GLY A 159 20.98 -6.35 -1.73
C GLY A 159 21.98 -5.21 -1.74
N ARG A 160 21.86 -4.26 -2.67
CA ARG A 160 22.78 -3.14 -2.79
C ARG A 160 22.09 -1.77 -2.76
N PHE A 161 21.02 -1.57 -3.53
CA PHE A 161 20.43 -0.25 -3.65
C PHE A 161 19.08 -0.18 -2.95
N ALA A 162 18.94 0.81 -2.05
CA ALA A 162 17.65 1.19 -1.49
C ALA A 162 17.09 2.39 -2.26
N TYR A 163 15.83 2.28 -2.66
CA TYR A 163 15.07 3.32 -3.36
C TYR A 163 14.07 3.92 -2.39
N LEU A 164 14.24 5.21 -2.08
CA LEU A 164 13.53 5.88 -0.99
C LEU A 164 12.56 6.92 -1.53
N SER A 165 11.35 6.94 -0.98
CA SER A 165 10.47 8.10 -1.00
C SER A 165 10.81 8.95 0.21
N THR A 166 11.55 10.06 0.02
CA THR A 166 12.12 10.80 1.14
C THR A 166 12.30 12.28 0.83
N GLY A 167 12.33 13.09 1.89
CA GLY A 167 12.93 14.41 1.84
C GLY A 167 14.44 14.34 2.06
N ALA A 168 15.10 15.48 1.94
CA ALA A 168 16.51 15.65 2.28
C ALA A 168 16.76 17.06 2.83
N LYS A 169 17.87 17.22 3.56
CA LYS A 169 18.22 18.48 4.21
C LYS A 169 18.35 19.65 3.22
N ASP A 170 18.86 19.37 2.02
CA ASP A 170 19.11 20.34 0.95
C ASP A 170 18.02 20.34 -0.14
N PHE A 171 16.97 19.55 0.00
CA PHE A 171 15.82 19.55 -0.89
C PHE A 171 14.77 20.55 -0.38
N VAL A 172 14.57 21.62 -1.14
CA VAL A 172 13.60 22.67 -0.81
C VAL A 172 12.46 22.61 -1.82
N PRO A 173 11.30 22.06 -1.49
CA PRO A 173 10.15 22.06 -2.38
C PRO A 173 9.58 23.48 -2.54
N LYS A 174 9.03 23.83 -3.73
CA LYS A 174 8.29 25.08 -3.93
C LYS A 174 6.98 25.08 -3.14
N ASN A 175 6.32 23.94 -3.04
CA ASN A 175 5.15 23.75 -2.21
C ASN A 175 5.46 22.74 -1.08
N PRO A 176 5.13 23.06 0.18
CA PRO A 176 5.40 22.16 1.31
C PRO A 176 4.79 20.75 1.20
N LEU A 177 3.77 20.55 0.35
CA LEU A 177 3.20 19.22 0.08
C LEU A 177 4.11 18.34 -0.76
N ASP A 178 5.08 18.90 -1.49
CA ASP A 178 5.98 18.19 -2.41
C ASP A 178 7.28 17.74 -1.70
N ASP A 179 7.18 17.35 -0.45
CA ASP A 179 8.30 17.11 0.47
C ASP A 179 9.04 15.77 0.28
N GLN A 180 8.64 14.96 -0.70
CA GLN A 180 9.22 13.64 -0.96
C GLN A 180 9.64 13.47 -2.42
N MET A 181 10.88 13.07 -2.61
CA MET A 181 11.51 12.76 -3.89
C MET A 181 12.01 11.32 -3.91
N LEU A 182 12.43 10.82 -5.07
CA LEU A 182 13.22 9.60 -5.16
C LEU A 182 14.66 9.89 -4.76
N MET A 183 15.18 9.12 -3.79
CA MET A 183 16.60 9.04 -3.48
C MET A 183 17.07 7.60 -3.64
N ILE A 184 18.17 7.39 -4.34
CA ILE A 184 18.83 6.08 -4.48
C ILE A 184 20.03 6.06 -3.54
N VAL A 185 20.06 5.09 -2.63
CA VAL A 185 21.11 4.92 -1.64
C VAL A 185 21.89 3.65 -1.91
N ASP A 186 23.21 3.75 -2.03
CA ASP A 186 24.12 2.60 -2.13
C ASP A 186 24.42 2.05 -0.72
N LEU A 187 24.07 0.79 -0.51
CA LEU A 187 24.28 0.00 0.69
C LEU A 187 25.36 -1.07 0.50
N GLN A 188 26.25 -0.94 -0.50
CA GLN A 188 27.40 -1.86 -0.66
C GLN A 188 28.18 -1.99 0.65
N ASN A 189 28.29 -0.92 1.43
CA ASN A 189 28.70 -0.98 2.83
C ASN A 189 27.49 -0.57 3.71
N PRO A 190 26.76 -1.53 4.30
CA PRO A 190 25.56 -1.24 5.08
C PRO A 190 25.85 -0.46 6.37
N LYS A 191 27.12 -0.40 6.81
CA LYS A 191 27.55 0.43 7.95
C LYS A 191 27.79 1.91 7.57
N SER A 192 27.80 2.21 6.27
CA SER A 192 28.03 3.58 5.75
C SER A 192 27.22 3.81 4.47
N PRO A 193 25.87 3.88 4.57
CA PRO A 193 24.99 4.17 3.44
C PRO A 193 25.38 5.48 2.76
N LYS A 194 25.29 5.54 1.42
CA LYS A 194 25.63 6.75 0.67
C LYS A 194 24.55 7.06 -0.35
N GLU A 195 24.12 8.31 -0.39
CA GLU A 195 23.33 8.77 -1.52
C GLU A 195 24.12 8.63 -2.82
N LEU A 196 23.48 8.03 -3.84
CA LEU A 196 24.05 7.85 -5.16
C LEU A 196 23.42 8.79 -6.18
N GLY A 197 22.10 8.97 -6.12
CA GLY A 197 21.36 9.84 -7.01
C GLY A 197 19.97 10.14 -6.50
N ARG A 198 19.31 11.10 -7.13
CA ARG A 198 17.95 11.51 -6.81
C ARG A 198 17.18 11.94 -8.06
N TRP A 199 15.88 11.90 -7.96
CA TRP A 199 14.98 12.45 -8.97
C TRP A 199 13.74 13.05 -8.30
N TRP A 200 13.24 14.14 -8.83
CA TRP A 200 12.00 14.79 -8.42
C TRP A 200 11.23 15.25 -9.66
N LEU A 201 9.94 15.46 -9.51
CA LEU A 201 9.14 15.98 -10.61
C LEU A 201 9.62 17.39 -10.98
N PRO A 202 10.06 17.62 -12.24
CA PRO A 202 10.53 18.93 -12.65
C PRO A 202 9.50 20.04 -12.40
N GLY A 203 9.95 21.15 -11.85
CA GLY A 203 9.14 22.30 -11.48
C GLY A 203 8.72 22.33 -10.01
N THR A 204 8.91 21.25 -9.24
CA THR A 204 8.47 21.18 -7.82
C THR A 204 9.53 21.64 -6.82
N ARG A 205 10.81 21.76 -7.22
CA ARG A 205 11.92 22.17 -6.36
C ARG A 205 12.27 23.66 -6.60
N VAL A 206 12.63 24.36 -5.55
CA VAL A 206 13.18 25.71 -5.64
C VAL A 206 14.47 25.70 -6.48
N GLY A 207 14.55 26.57 -7.47
CA GLY A 207 15.65 26.62 -8.43
C GLY A 207 15.40 25.85 -9.73
N ASP A 208 14.30 25.11 -9.86
CA ASP A 208 13.91 24.53 -11.13
C ASP A 208 13.52 25.63 -12.13
N GLU A 209 14.05 25.54 -13.35
CA GLU A 209 13.78 26.48 -14.43
C GLU A 209 12.42 26.25 -15.11
N VAL A 210 11.90 25.03 -15.02
CA VAL A 210 10.59 24.68 -15.59
C VAL A 210 9.45 25.18 -14.69
N PRO A 211 8.28 25.52 -15.26
CA PRO A 211 7.12 25.93 -14.50
C PRO A 211 6.66 24.84 -13.53
N GLU A 212 6.08 25.24 -12.40
CA GLU A 212 5.41 24.33 -11.48
C GLU A 212 4.22 23.66 -12.18
N PRO A 213 4.01 22.34 -11.98
CA PRO A 213 2.85 21.65 -12.52
C PRO A 213 1.54 22.24 -11.98
N ALA A 214 0.51 22.31 -12.83
CA ALA A 214 -0.80 22.81 -12.44
C ALA A 214 -1.41 21.97 -11.34
N ARG A 215 -1.98 22.62 -10.30
CA ARG A 215 -2.63 21.95 -9.16
C ARG A 215 -4.12 21.98 -9.31
N VAL A 216 -4.78 20.86 -9.00
CA VAL A 216 -6.24 20.73 -9.05
C VAL A 216 -6.79 20.74 -7.63
N LYS A 217 -7.40 21.85 -7.23
CA LYS A 217 -8.12 21.95 -5.95
C LYS A 217 -9.56 21.42 -6.12
N PRO A 218 -10.12 20.71 -5.13
CA PRO A 218 -9.64 20.49 -3.76
C PRO A 218 -8.78 19.22 -3.58
N PHE A 219 -8.27 18.61 -4.63
CA PHE A 219 -7.60 17.30 -4.63
C PHE A 219 -6.07 17.38 -4.58
N ASP A 220 -5.53 18.51 -4.15
CA ASP A 220 -4.09 18.70 -4.02
C ASP A 220 -3.56 17.99 -2.78
N SER A 221 -2.85 16.87 -3.01
CA SER A 221 -2.17 16.07 -1.99
C SER A 221 -0.64 16.12 -2.13
N GLY A 222 -0.15 16.86 -3.12
CA GLY A 222 1.26 17.12 -3.40
C GLY A 222 1.82 16.29 -4.56
N PHE A 223 2.69 16.94 -5.32
CA PHE A 223 3.51 16.27 -6.34
C PHE A 223 4.72 15.60 -5.68
N ARG A 224 4.48 14.55 -4.93
CA ARG A 224 5.49 13.83 -4.15
C ARG A 224 5.44 12.33 -4.41
N LEU A 225 6.59 11.68 -4.29
CA LEU A 225 6.71 10.25 -4.43
C LEU A 225 6.01 9.55 -3.25
N HIS A 226 5.30 8.44 -3.55
CA HIS A 226 4.85 7.49 -2.53
C HIS A 226 5.68 6.21 -2.60
N THR A 227 5.43 5.34 -3.57
CA THR A 227 6.10 4.05 -3.68
C THR A 227 7.10 4.03 -4.83
N PRO A 228 8.41 3.92 -4.59
CA PRO A 228 9.41 3.59 -5.60
C PRO A 228 9.55 2.06 -5.71
N LEU A 229 9.18 1.46 -6.82
CA LEU A 229 9.37 0.03 -7.04
C LEU A 229 10.41 -0.23 -8.13
N VAL A 230 11.43 -1.00 -7.78
CA VAL A 230 12.43 -1.55 -8.70
C VAL A 230 12.44 -3.06 -8.52
N LEU A 231 12.20 -3.80 -9.59
CA LEU A 231 12.22 -5.26 -9.54
C LEU A 231 13.64 -5.78 -9.79
N PRO A 232 14.04 -6.91 -9.17
CA PRO A 232 15.35 -7.52 -9.40
C PRO A 232 15.62 -7.86 -10.87
N GLU A 233 14.60 -8.29 -11.61
CA GLU A 233 14.67 -8.60 -13.03
C GLU A 233 14.67 -7.37 -13.96
N ARG A 234 14.36 -6.20 -13.45
CA ARG A 234 14.36 -4.92 -14.17
C ARG A 234 15.11 -3.84 -13.38
N PRO A 235 16.42 -4.05 -13.07
CA PRO A 235 17.21 -3.14 -12.24
C PRO A 235 17.51 -1.79 -12.93
N ASP A 236 17.17 -1.67 -14.20
CA ASP A 236 17.30 -0.48 -15.04
C ASP A 236 16.05 0.41 -15.05
N ARG A 237 14.96 -0.02 -14.39
CA ARG A 237 13.67 0.70 -14.35
C ARG A 237 13.19 0.90 -12.94
N ALA A 238 12.64 2.11 -12.68
CA ALA A 238 11.86 2.39 -11.49
C ALA A 238 10.43 2.74 -11.89
N TYR A 239 9.46 2.08 -11.23
CA TYR A 239 8.03 2.29 -11.40
C TYR A 239 7.51 3.01 -10.17
N LEU A 240 7.02 4.22 -10.36
CA LEU A 240 6.76 5.15 -9.27
C LEU A 240 5.28 5.47 -9.14
N GLY A 241 4.75 5.31 -7.93
CA GLY A 241 3.50 5.92 -7.50
C GLY A 241 3.77 7.35 -7.05
N TRP A 242 3.50 8.33 -7.91
CA TRP A 242 3.75 9.73 -7.62
C TRP A 242 2.43 10.45 -7.34
N ILE A 243 2.10 10.69 -6.11
CA ILE A 243 0.76 11.04 -5.60
C ILE A 243 -0.06 11.87 -6.61
N ASP A 244 0.19 13.15 -6.79
CA ASP A 244 -0.56 13.96 -7.76
C ASP A 244 0.08 13.94 -9.18
N GLY A 245 1.29 13.42 -9.30
CA GLY A 245 1.98 13.21 -10.59
C GLY A 245 1.55 11.97 -11.35
N GLY A 246 0.87 11.01 -10.69
CA GLY A 246 0.38 9.78 -11.31
C GLY A 246 1.41 8.67 -11.38
N ILE A 247 1.38 7.86 -12.44
CA ILE A 247 2.36 6.82 -12.72
C ILE A 247 3.55 7.44 -13.42
N ILE A 248 4.76 7.19 -12.93
CA ILE A 248 6.00 7.64 -13.57
C ILE A 248 6.93 6.46 -13.75
N VAL A 249 7.47 6.29 -14.94
CA VAL A 249 8.51 5.30 -15.24
C VAL A 249 9.82 6.02 -15.47
N LEU A 250 10.86 5.60 -14.74
CA LEU A 250 12.21 6.14 -14.91
C LEU A 250 13.16 5.08 -15.48
N ASP A 251 14.06 5.52 -16.34
CA ASP A 251 15.31 4.86 -16.65
C ASP A 251 16.33 5.18 -15.55
N ILE A 252 16.76 4.15 -14.84
CA ILE A 252 17.75 4.20 -13.76
C ILE A 252 18.99 3.35 -14.07
N SER A 253 19.28 3.09 -15.37
CA SER A 253 20.51 2.41 -15.79
C SER A 253 21.74 3.13 -15.24
N ASP A 254 21.74 4.47 -15.31
CA ASP A 254 22.64 5.33 -14.54
C ASP A 254 21.91 5.82 -13.28
N LYS A 255 22.14 5.15 -12.15
CA LYS A 255 21.51 5.46 -10.87
C LYS A 255 21.87 6.84 -10.31
N THR A 256 22.95 7.46 -10.83
CA THR A 256 23.35 8.83 -10.46
C THR A 256 22.52 9.90 -11.17
N LYS A 257 21.86 9.54 -12.27
CA LYS A 257 21.11 10.46 -13.15
C LYS A 257 19.84 9.80 -13.70
N PRO A 258 18.87 9.46 -12.84
CA PRO A 258 17.59 8.92 -13.30
C PRO A 258 16.92 9.83 -14.34
N LYS A 259 16.27 9.22 -15.34
CA LYS A 259 15.60 9.95 -16.44
C LYS A 259 14.17 9.48 -16.60
N GLU A 260 13.24 10.40 -16.81
CA GLU A 260 11.85 10.06 -17.10
C GLU A 260 11.74 9.39 -18.47
N VAL A 261 11.11 8.21 -18.51
CA VAL A 261 10.74 7.49 -19.73
C VAL A 261 9.33 7.87 -20.13
N SER A 262 8.41 7.87 -19.17
CA SER A 262 7.01 8.20 -19.40
C SER A 262 6.28 8.58 -18.12
N ARG A 263 5.11 9.22 -18.31
CA ARG A 263 4.21 9.60 -17.23
C ARG A 263 2.76 9.49 -17.68
N ILE A 264 1.91 8.94 -16.79
CA ILE A 264 0.46 9.04 -16.90
C ILE A 264 -0.05 9.80 -15.68
N SER A 265 -0.57 11.00 -15.89
CA SER A 265 -1.27 11.76 -14.86
C SER A 265 -2.74 11.86 -15.24
N TRP A 266 -3.63 11.58 -14.31
CA TRP A 266 -5.08 11.76 -14.45
C TRP A 266 -5.70 12.54 -13.30
N GLN A 267 -4.91 13.35 -12.63
CA GLN A 267 -5.36 14.20 -11.52
C GLN A 267 -6.62 15.02 -11.87
N SER A 268 -6.69 15.53 -13.10
CA SER A 268 -7.85 16.29 -13.58
C SER A 268 -9.11 15.45 -13.80
N LEU A 269 -8.98 14.13 -13.90
CA LEU A 269 -10.08 13.20 -14.16
C LEU A 269 -10.51 12.39 -12.93
N ASN A 270 -9.56 12.13 -12.01
CA ASN A 270 -9.74 11.23 -10.88
C ASN A 270 -8.87 11.70 -9.72
N GLU A 271 -9.29 12.53 -8.88
CA GLU A 271 -8.75 12.97 -7.59
C GLU A 271 -7.25 12.70 -7.24
N GLY A 272 -6.45 12.10 -8.12
CA GLY A 272 -5.03 11.84 -7.90
C GLY A 272 -4.75 10.73 -6.87
N PHE A 273 -3.78 10.95 -6.00
CA PHE A 273 -3.25 10.07 -4.97
C PHE A 273 -2.78 8.70 -5.49
N MET A 274 -1.94 8.73 -6.53
CA MET A 274 -1.28 7.51 -7.02
C MET A 274 -0.34 6.98 -5.94
N HIS A 275 -0.59 5.74 -5.54
CA HIS A 275 0.06 5.12 -4.39
C HIS A 275 1.12 4.10 -4.80
N THR A 276 0.69 2.96 -5.32
CA THR A 276 1.55 1.82 -5.65
C THR A 276 1.44 1.48 -7.13
N VAL A 277 2.58 1.27 -7.79
CA VAL A 277 2.66 0.88 -9.21
C VAL A 277 3.49 -0.39 -9.33
N VAL A 278 2.85 -1.50 -9.69
CA VAL A 278 3.46 -2.83 -9.76
C VAL A 278 3.55 -3.30 -11.21
N PRO A 279 4.76 -3.48 -11.75
CA PRO A 279 4.93 -4.06 -13.07
C PRO A 279 4.70 -5.57 -13.07
N ILE A 280 4.21 -6.07 -14.19
CA ILE A 280 4.15 -7.49 -14.55
C ILE A 280 4.91 -7.66 -15.88
N PRO A 281 6.25 -7.74 -15.84
CA PRO A 281 7.10 -7.60 -17.03
C PRO A 281 6.79 -8.62 -18.13
N ASP A 282 6.54 -9.88 -17.77
CA ASP A 282 6.24 -10.96 -18.71
C ASP A 282 4.90 -10.77 -19.46
N ARG A 283 4.14 -9.75 -19.07
CA ARG A 283 2.84 -9.44 -19.69
C ARG A 283 2.77 -8.02 -20.23
N ASP A 284 3.86 -7.24 -20.11
CA ASP A 284 3.90 -5.84 -20.50
C ASP A 284 2.77 -5.01 -19.84
N LEU A 285 2.49 -5.29 -18.56
CA LEU A 285 1.44 -4.61 -17.80
C LEU A 285 2.01 -3.89 -16.57
N LEU A 286 1.32 -2.81 -16.16
CA LEU A 286 1.37 -2.26 -14.82
C LEU A 286 0.00 -2.43 -14.15
N VAL A 287 0.02 -2.65 -12.83
CA VAL A 287 -1.15 -2.53 -11.97
C VAL A 287 -0.90 -1.40 -11.01
N ALA A 288 -1.73 -0.38 -11.05
CA ALA A 288 -1.51 0.86 -10.30
C ALA A 288 -2.71 1.17 -9.40
N SER A 289 -2.47 1.36 -8.11
CA SER A 289 -3.50 1.73 -7.14
C SER A 289 -3.42 3.20 -6.75
N GLN A 290 -4.58 3.82 -6.61
CA GLN A 290 -4.75 5.09 -5.91
C GLN A 290 -5.11 4.80 -4.45
N GLU A 291 -4.72 5.66 -3.50
CA GLU A 291 -5.07 5.48 -2.10
C GLU A 291 -6.35 6.26 -1.74
N SER A 292 -7.27 5.61 -1.02
CA SER A 292 -8.34 6.29 -0.30
C SER A 292 -7.79 6.87 1.00
N THR A 293 -7.83 8.20 1.14
CA THR A 293 -7.26 8.92 2.29
C THR A 293 -8.29 9.42 3.28
N LYS A 294 -9.59 9.43 2.89
CA LYS A 294 -10.69 9.93 3.70
C LYS A 294 -11.61 8.81 4.16
N GLU A 295 -12.20 9.00 5.33
CA GLU A 295 -13.15 8.03 5.87
C GLU A 295 -14.52 8.12 5.17
N GLY A 296 -15.29 7.03 5.22
CA GLY A 296 -16.66 6.97 4.74
C GLY A 296 -16.82 7.22 3.25
N CYS A 297 -15.79 6.89 2.44
CA CYS A 297 -15.76 7.11 0.99
C CYS A 297 -15.89 8.57 0.55
N ALA A 298 -15.43 9.51 1.39
CA ALA A 298 -15.50 10.94 1.06
C ALA A 298 -14.59 11.34 -0.11
N ASP A 299 -13.61 10.49 -0.45
CA ASP A 299 -12.71 10.62 -1.61
C ASP A 299 -12.88 9.49 -2.64
N TRP A 300 -13.98 8.76 -2.58
CA TRP A 300 -14.31 7.78 -3.63
C TRP A 300 -14.60 8.49 -4.96
N PRO A 301 -14.23 7.92 -6.11
CA PRO A 301 -13.72 6.56 -6.36
C PRO A 301 -12.20 6.49 -6.50
N MET A 302 -11.52 5.88 -5.55
CA MET A 302 -10.13 5.47 -5.69
C MET A 302 -10.08 4.12 -6.42
N ARG A 303 -9.12 3.96 -7.33
CA ARG A 303 -9.13 2.88 -8.32
C ARG A 303 -7.84 2.09 -8.31
N ILE A 304 -7.94 0.86 -8.84
CA ILE A 304 -6.79 0.07 -9.26
C ILE A 304 -6.91 -0.08 -10.77
N THR A 305 -5.93 0.42 -11.49
CA THR A 305 -5.94 0.48 -12.95
C THR A 305 -4.91 -0.47 -13.53
N ILE A 306 -5.28 -1.22 -14.56
CA ILE A 306 -4.36 -2.03 -15.37
C ILE A 306 -3.92 -1.15 -16.54
N VAL A 307 -2.62 -1.08 -16.79
CA VAL A 307 -2.00 -0.25 -17.81
C VAL A 307 -1.14 -1.13 -18.73
N ASP A 308 -1.29 -0.99 -20.03
CA ASP A 308 -0.43 -1.58 -21.04
C ASP A 308 0.86 -0.77 -21.14
N ILE A 309 1.98 -1.45 -21.04
CA ILE A 309 3.34 -0.89 -21.18
C ILE A 309 4.16 -1.62 -22.26
N GLN A 310 3.51 -2.27 -23.21
CA GLN A 310 4.20 -2.85 -24.36
C GLN A 310 5.12 -1.82 -25.04
N ASN A 311 4.71 -0.56 -24.98
CA ASN A 311 5.57 0.58 -25.25
C ASN A 311 5.69 1.44 -23.99
N GLU A 312 6.74 1.27 -23.20
CA GLU A 312 6.98 2.02 -21.95
C GLU A 312 6.96 3.54 -22.13
N ALA A 313 7.33 4.04 -23.33
CA ALA A 313 7.29 5.48 -23.63
C ALA A 313 5.87 6.01 -23.90
N ARG A 314 4.89 5.12 -24.10
CA ARG A 314 3.49 5.45 -24.38
C ARG A 314 2.55 4.49 -23.66
N PRO A 315 2.56 4.48 -22.33
CA PRO A 315 1.70 3.60 -21.54
C PRO A 315 0.22 3.93 -21.77
N TYR A 316 -0.64 2.91 -21.73
CA TYR A 316 -2.05 3.05 -22.06
C TYR A 316 -2.95 2.34 -21.03
N PRO A 317 -3.89 3.03 -20.35
CA PRO A 317 -4.85 2.41 -19.44
C PRO A 317 -5.77 1.42 -20.15
N LEU A 318 -5.81 0.15 -19.71
CA LEU A 318 -6.63 -0.91 -20.29
C LEU A 318 -7.98 -1.09 -19.60
N ALA A 319 -7.96 -1.17 -18.27
CA ALA A 319 -9.13 -1.49 -17.46
C ALA A 319 -8.95 -0.99 -16.02
N VAL A 320 -10.06 -0.93 -15.29
CA VAL A 320 -10.11 -0.70 -13.85
C VAL A 320 -10.61 -1.97 -13.18
N LEU A 321 -10.03 -2.38 -12.06
CA LEU A 321 -10.55 -3.51 -11.28
C LEU A 321 -11.98 -3.17 -10.80
N PRO A 322 -12.93 -4.12 -10.87
CA PRO A 322 -14.30 -3.86 -10.46
C PRO A 322 -14.38 -3.54 -8.97
N PRO A 323 -15.24 -2.59 -8.56
CA PRO A 323 -15.48 -2.34 -7.15
C PRO A 323 -16.18 -3.54 -6.50
N PRO A 324 -16.06 -3.70 -5.17
CA PRO A 324 -16.80 -4.73 -4.44
C PRO A 324 -18.32 -4.63 -4.62
N ALA A 325 -19.01 -5.76 -4.71
CA ALA A 325 -20.47 -5.79 -4.85
C ALA A 325 -21.20 -5.14 -3.66
N ASN A 326 -20.59 -5.15 -2.46
CA ASN A 326 -21.11 -4.54 -1.23
C ASN A 326 -20.50 -3.16 -0.91
N PHE A 327 -20.07 -2.44 -1.94
CA PHE A 327 -19.40 -1.16 -1.84
C PHE A 327 -20.06 -0.18 -0.85
N PHE A 328 -21.38 0.04 -0.96
CA PHE A 328 -22.08 0.99 -0.09
C PHE A 328 -22.09 0.58 1.39
N ASP A 329 -22.10 -0.72 1.69
CA ASP A 329 -22.05 -1.21 3.06
C ASP A 329 -20.64 -1.01 3.65
N LEU A 330 -19.61 -1.26 2.85
CA LEU A 330 -18.22 -1.02 3.26
C LEU A 330 -17.97 0.45 3.57
N CYS A 331 -18.52 1.40 2.79
CA CYS A 331 -18.45 2.83 3.07
C CYS A 331 -19.10 3.22 4.41
N ARG A 332 -20.15 2.51 4.82
CA ARG A 332 -20.89 2.79 6.07
C ARG A 332 -20.25 2.17 7.32
N ASN A 333 -19.40 1.17 7.14
CA ASN A 333 -18.76 0.47 8.26
C ASN A 333 -17.76 1.33 9.05
N GLY A 334 -17.39 2.49 8.52
CA GLY A 334 -16.41 3.40 9.11
C GLY A 334 -14.99 3.13 8.64
N GLY A 335 -14.08 4.07 8.95
CA GLY A 335 -12.71 4.05 8.46
C GLY A 335 -12.61 4.40 6.97
N ARG A 336 -11.43 4.17 6.40
CA ARG A 336 -11.19 4.31 4.96
C ARG A 336 -11.71 3.09 4.23
N PHE A 337 -12.15 3.28 3.00
CA PHE A 337 -12.47 2.21 2.08
C PHE A 337 -11.99 2.57 0.68
N GLY A 338 -11.39 1.62 0.00
CA GLY A 338 -10.89 1.75 -1.38
C GLY A 338 -9.48 1.18 -1.52
N ALA A 339 -8.93 1.34 -2.71
CA ALA A 339 -7.62 0.84 -3.06
C ALA A 339 -6.53 1.37 -2.13
N HIS A 340 -5.51 0.56 -1.90
CA HIS A 340 -4.30 0.91 -1.17
C HIS A 340 -3.11 0.10 -1.71
N ASN A 341 -2.60 -0.89 -0.98
CA ASN A 341 -1.45 -1.67 -1.39
C ASN A 341 -1.82 -2.87 -2.29
N ILE A 342 -0.85 -3.26 -3.11
CA ILE A 342 -0.88 -4.41 -4.01
C ILE A 342 0.34 -5.28 -3.68
N ASN A 343 0.24 -6.62 -3.81
CA ASN A 343 1.42 -7.49 -3.71
C ASN A 343 2.50 -7.04 -4.70
N LEU A 344 3.68 -6.67 -4.18
CA LEU A 344 4.70 -5.97 -4.96
C LEU A 344 5.47 -6.85 -5.94
N ASN A 345 5.38 -8.18 -5.85
CA ASN A 345 6.15 -9.12 -6.69
C ASN A 345 7.69 -8.95 -6.60
N HIS A 346 8.21 -8.37 -5.53
CA HIS A 346 9.58 -7.86 -5.45
C HIS A 346 10.56 -8.76 -4.66
N MET A 347 10.07 -9.86 -4.09
CA MET A 347 10.88 -10.81 -3.29
C MET A 347 10.72 -12.24 -3.82
N PRO A 348 11.20 -12.54 -5.04
CA PRO A 348 10.90 -13.80 -5.73
C PRO A 348 11.46 -15.05 -5.03
N GLU A 349 12.38 -14.89 -4.08
CA GLU A 349 12.97 -16.01 -3.33
C GLU A 349 12.06 -16.55 -2.20
N VAL A 350 11.11 -15.76 -1.74
CA VAL A 350 10.27 -16.09 -0.57
C VAL A 350 8.80 -15.70 -0.75
N SER A 351 8.49 -14.97 -1.81
CA SER A 351 7.14 -14.54 -2.15
C SER A 351 6.80 -14.92 -3.59
N ARG A 352 5.52 -15.14 -3.80
CA ARG A 352 5.01 -15.49 -5.12
C ARG A 352 4.98 -14.28 -6.04
N VAL A 353 5.53 -14.43 -7.24
CA VAL A 353 5.37 -13.46 -8.33
C VAL A 353 4.05 -13.76 -9.04
N LEU A 354 3.10 -12.86 -8.95
CA LEU A 354 1.77 -13.01 -9.53
C LEU A 354 1.71 -12.35 -10.91
N LYS A 355 1.31 -13.14 -11.92
CA LYS A 355 1.22 -12.69 -13.33
C LYS A 355 -0.20 -12.58 -13.84
N ASN A 356 -1.10 -13.47 -13.39
CA ASN A 356 -2.49 -13.54 -13.83
C ASN A 356 -3.49 -13.20 -12.71
N THR A 357 -3.00 -12.93 -11.52
CA THR A 357 -3.81 -12.51 -10.37
C THR A 357 -3.22 -11.27 -9.72
N VAL A 358 -4.09 -10.44 -9.14
CA VAL A 358 -3.73 -9.25 -8.36
C VAL A 358 -4.31 -9.42 -6.97
N VAL A 359 -3.46 -9.37 -5.95
CA VAL A 359 -3.88 -9.40 -4.54
C VAL A 359 -3.70 -8.02 -3.94
N THR A 360 -4.75 -7.48 -3.30
CA THR A 360 -4.77 -6.09 -2.85
C THR A 360 -5.27 -5.97 -1.43
N ALA A 361 -4.74 -5.00 -0.69
CA ALA A 361 -5.31 -4.48 0.55
C ALA A 361 -6.17 -3.25 0.22
N GLN A 362 -7.40 -3.21 0.74
CA GLN A 362 -8.37 -2.16 0.43
C GLN A 362 -9.03 -1.58 1.70
N PHE A 363 -8.27 -1.34 2.75
CA PHE A 363 -8.76 -0.87 4.05
C PHE A 363 -10.01 -1.63 4.53
N ALA A 364 -11.17 -0.97 4.68
CA ALA A 364 -12.43 -1.63 5.05
C ALA A 364 -12.92 -2.65 4.02
N GLY A 365 -12.43 -2.59 2.79
CA GLY A 365 -12.63 -3.61 1.75
C GLY A 365 -11.88 -4.91 2.04
N GLY A 366 -10.97 -4.93 2.99
CA GLY A 366 -10.20 -6.10 3.37
C GLY A 366 -9.13 -6.49 2.35
N ILE A 367 -8.79 -7.78 2.30
CA ILE A 367 -7.96 -8.36 1.23
C ILE A 367 -8.87 -8.80 0.09
N ARG A 368 -8.47 -8.48 -1.15
CA ARG A 368 -9.19 -8.85 -2.36
C ARG A 368 -8.27 -9.43 -3.40
N ILE A 369 -8.78 -10.42 -4.15
CA ILE A 369 -8.05 -11.09 -5.22
C ILE A 369 -8.84 -10.93 -6.51
N TYR A 370 -8.13 -10.52 -7.56
CA TYR A 370 -8.68 -10.36 -8.88
C TYR A 370 -7.93 -11.22 -9.89
N SER A 371 -8.67 -11.92 -10.75
CA SER A 371 -8.09 -12.55 -11.95
C SER A 371 -7.93 -11.48 -13.03
N ILE A 372 -6.74 -11.39 -13.59
CA ILE A 372 -6.39 -10.55 -14.74
C ILE A 372 -5.90 -11.41 -15.92
N GLN A 373 -6.32 -12.67 -16.01
CA GLN A 373 -6.03 -13.54 -17.16
C GLN A 373 -6.42 -12.82 -18.47
N ASN A 374 -7.62 -12.24 -18.50
CA ASN A 374 -7.95 -11.22 -19.49
C ASN A 374 -7.81 -9.84 -18.83
N PRO A 375 -6.74 -9.08 -19.11
CA PRO A 375 -6.50 -7.80 -18.44
C PRO A 375 -7.51 -6.71 -18.82
N ARG A 376 -8.33 -6.93 -19.87
CA ARG A 376 -9.41 -6.02 -20.28
C ARG A 376 -10.73 -6.29 -19.55
N GLU A 377 -10.85 -7.46 -18.91
CA GLU A 377 -12.04 -7.90 -18.18
C GLU A 377 -11.65 -8.53 -16.84
N PRO A 378 -11.04 -7.75 -15.92
CA PRO A 378 -10.64 -8.24 -14.61
C PRO A 378 -11.87 -8.68 -13.79
N LYS A 379 -11.71 -9.75 -12.99
CA LYS A 379 -12.81 -10.31 -12.20
C LYS A 379 -12.36 -10.51 -10.75
N GLU A 380 -13.17 -10.05 -9.79
CA GLU A 380 -12.97 -10.41 -8.39
C GLU A 380 -13.24 -11.91 -8.19
N ILE A 381 -12.30 -12.62 -7.58
CA ILE A 381 -12.36 -14.08 -7.38
C ILE A 381 -12.30 -14.48 -5.91
N ALA A 382 -11.89 -13.57 -5.02
CA ALA A 382 -11.86 -13.80 -3.58
C ALA A 382 -11.84 -12.50 -2.80
N TYR A 383 -12.34 -12.53 -1.56
CA TYR A 383 -12.19 -11.44 -0.59
C TYR A 383 -12.28 -11.93 0.85
N PHE A 384 -11.69 -11.13 1.77
CA PHE A 384 -11.74 -11.32 3.21
C PHE A 384 -11.82 -9.94 3.89
N ALA A 385 -12.98 -9.60 4.45
CA ALA A 385 -13.25 -8.31 5.08
C ALA A 385 -14.08 -8.48 6.37
N PRO A 386 -13.52 -9.15 7.40
CA PRO A 386 -14.24 -9.39 8.65
C PRO A 386 -14.40 -8.13 9.48
N LYS A 387 -15.26 -8.22 10.49
CA LYS A 387 -15.35 -7.17 11.52
C LYS A 387 -14.16 -7.27 12.49
N VAL A 388 -13.66 -6.12 12.92
CA VAL A 388 -12.61 -5.98 13.93
C VAL A 388 -13.12 -5.04 15.04
N PRO A 389 -13.66 -5.57 16.15
CA PRO A 389 -14.35 -4.77 17.18
C PRO A 389 -13.52 -3.62 17.76
N GLY A 390 -12.19 -3.74 17.78
CA GLY A 390 -11.28 -2.71 18.28
C GLY A 390 -11.05 -1.52 17.33
N ASN A 391 -11.45 -1.66 16.06
CA ASN A 391 -11.32 -0.58 15.09
C ASN A 391 -12.54 0.35 15.11
N LYS A 392 -12.36 1.59 14.63
CA LYS A 392 -13.45 2.56 14.47
C LYS A 392 -14.54 1.99 13.55
N GLY A 393 -15.78 2.00 14.02
CA GLY A 393 -16.91 1.40 13.30
C GLY A 393 -16.88 -0.14 13.21
N GLY A 394 -15.89 -0.80 13.82
CA GLY A 394 -15.72 -2.24 13.77
C GLY A 394 -15.25 -2.78 12.42
N ALA A 395 -14.82 -1.93 11.49
CA ALA A 395 -14.33 -2.35 10.19
C ALA A 395 -12.84 -2.71 10.23
N ILE A 396 -12.47 -3.79 9.55
CA ILE A 396 -11.06 -4.06 9.26
C ILE A 396 -10.46 -2.89 8.46
N GLN A 397 -9.16 -2.65 8.65
CA GLN A 397 -8.43 -1.62 7.89
C GLN A 397 -7.14 -2.24 7.35
N MET A 398 -7.29 -3.15 6.36
CA MET A 398 -6.14 -3.81 5.74
C MET A 398 -5.22 -2.80 5.09
N ASN A 399 -3.97 -2.80 5.55
CA ASN A 399 -2.98 -1.81 5.15
C ASN A 399 -2.02 -2.36 4.08
N ASP A 400 -1.42 -3.51 4.32
CA ASP A 400 -0.43 -4.11 3.42
C ASP A 400 -0.52 -5.63 3.41
N LEU A 401 0.15 -6.26 2.45
CA LEU A 401 0.18 -7.70 2.29
C LEU A 401 1.43 -8.19 1.54
N ILE A 402 1.76 -9.46 1.76
CA ILE A 402 2.70 -10.23 0.93
C ILE A 402 2.15 -11.64 0.72
N VAL A 403 2.24 -12.15 -0.51
CA VAL A 403 1.89 -13.53 -0.84
C VAL A 403 3.14 -14.39 -0.80
N GLY A 404 3.21 -15.34 0.13
CA GLY A 404 4.34 -16.25 0.25
C GLY A 404 4.37 -17.34 -0.84
N GLU A 405 5.51 -18.00 -1.02
CA GLU A 405 5.65 -19.16 -1.92
C GLU A 405 4.75 -20.34 -1.51
N ASP A 406 4.34 -20.39 -0.24
CA ASP A 406 3.41 -21.36 0.32
C ASP A 406 1.93 -21.09 -0.01
N ASP A 407 1.66 -20.12 -0.89
CA ASP A 407 0.32 -19.64 -1.26
C ASP A 407 -0.47 -19.04 -0.09
N LEU A 408 0.19 -18.71 1.03
CA LEU A 408 -0.41 -17.97 2.12
C LEU A 408 -0.27 -16.47 1.91
N ILE A 409 -1.30 -15.73 2.29
CA ILE A 409 -1.31 -14.28 2.24
C ILE A 409 -1.11 -13.77 3.67
N TYR A 410 0.00 -13.07 3.88
CA TYR A 410 0.31 -12.40 5.14
C TYR A 410 -0.12 -10.95 5.00
N ALA A 411 -1.10 -10.53 5.79
CA ALA A 411 -1.68 -9.19 5.68
C ALA A 411 -1.81 -8.55 7.05
N ASN A 412 -1.70 -7.24 7.13
CA ASN A 412 -1.81 -6.52 8.38
C ASN A 412 -2.96 -5.50 8.39
N ASP A 413 -3.53 -5.32 9.59
CA ASP A 413 -4.49 -4.25 9.88
C ASP A 413 -3.75 -3.01 10.40
N ARG A 414 -4.17 -1.83 9.93
CA ARG A 414 -3.57 -0.53 10.27
C ARG A 414 -3.79 -0.11 11.72
N PHE A 415 -4.76 -0.70 12.42
CA PHE A 415 -5.12 -0.31 13.78
C PHE A 415 -4.90 -1.44 14.79
N THR A 416 -5.96 -2.10 15.23
CA THR A 416 -5.89 -3.05 16.33
C THR A 416 -5.87 -4.51 15.90
N GLY A 417 -6.19 -4.79 14.63
CA GLY A 417 -6.35 -6.15 14.12
C GLY A 417 -5.05 -6.97 14.05
N GLY A 418 -3.90 -6.31 13.87
CA GLY A 418 -2.61 -6.99 13.81
C GLY A 418 -2.36 -7.75 12.51
N LEU A 419 -1.78 -8.95 12.60
CA LEU A 419 -1.43 -9.83 11.48
C LEU A 419 -2.52 -10.88 11.22
N TYR A 420 -2.90 -11.03 9.96
CA TYR A 420 -3.77 -12.08 9.44
C TYR A 420 -2.99 -12.96 8.46
N ILE A 421 -3.11 -14.27 8.60
CA ILE A 421 -2.56 -15.24 7.65
C ILE A 421 -3.75 -15.93 6.99
N LEU A 422 -3.87 -15.75 5.67
CA LEU A 422 -5.01 -16.23 4.90
C LEU A 422 -4.58 -17.28 3.89
N LYS A 423 -5.47 -18.24 3.61
CA LYS A 423 -5.30 -19.22 2.55
C LYS A 423 -6.35 -19.01 1.47
N TYR A 424 -5.91 -18.93 0.24
CA TYR A 424 -6.81 -18.90 -0.91
C TYR A 424 -7.32 -20.33 -1.22
N THR A 425 -8.63 -20.45 -1.41
CA THR A 425 -9.33 -21.74 -1.64
C THR A 425 -10.14 -21.75 -2.94
N GLY A 426 -9.97 -20.73 -3.79
CA GLY A 426 -10.68 -20.65 -5.07
C GLY A 426 -10.11 -21.56 -6.16
N GLY A 427 -10.88 -21.71 -7.23
CA GLY A 427 -10.50 -22.62 -8.35
C GLY A 427 -9.53 -22.02 -9.39
N ILE A 428 -9.24 -20.72 -9.36
CA ILE A 428 -8.27 -20.07 -10.24
C ILE A 428 -6.95 -19.97 -9.48
N PRO A 429 -5.84 -20.58 -9.94
CA PRO A 429 -4.57 -20.53 -9.21
C PRO A 429 -4.05 -19.11 -8.98
N LEU A 430 -3.40 -18.86 -7.84
CA LEU A 430 -2.58 -17.66 -7.64
C LEU A 430 -1.30 -17.79 -8.47
N ASN A 431 -1.19 -17.05 -9.54
CA ASN A 431 -0.04 -17.07 -10.43
C ASN A 431 0.16 -15.76 -11.20
#